data_459ec511fbae2fabb8f7f72808ae8b90
#
_entry.id   459ec511fbae2fabb8f7f72808ae8b90
#
_cell.length_a   1.000
_cell.length_b   1.000
_cell.length_c   1.000
_cell.angle_alpha   90.00
_cell.angle_beta   90.00
_cell.angle_gamma   90.00
#
_symmetry.space_group_name_H-M   'P 1'
#
loop_
_entity.id
_entity.type
_entity.pdbx_description
1 polymer ?
#
loop_
_entity_poly.entity_id
_entity_poly.type
_entity_poly.pdbx_seq_one_letter_code
_entity_poly.pdbx_strand_id
1 'polypeptide(L)'
;MAAWISMIGDAEAGPALMSALDAARTPHGTVDNVMRVHSHRPNTMNGHVVLYRAALHDDANTLPTWLQETIASYVSVLNDCTYSLSLIHI
;
A
#
# COMPACT_ATOMS: atom_id res chain seq x y z
N MET A 1 -11.36 -14.03 4.04
CA MET A 1 -11.79 -12.62 3.83
C MET A 1 -10.67 -11.70 4.27
N ALA A 2 -10.23 -10.81 3.38
CA ALA A 2 -9.09 -9.93 3.64
C ALA A 2 -9.46 -8.68 4.45
N ALA A 3 -10.73 -8.24 4.41
CA ALA A 3 -11.19 -7.03 5.09
C ALA A 3 -12.65 -7.17 5.52
N TRP A 4 -13.03 -6.34 6.50
CA TRP A 4 -14.41 -6.26 6.95
C TRP A 4 -15.31 -5.54 5.95
N ILE A 5 -14.72 -4.66 5.15
CA ILE A 5 -15.43 -3.93 4.08
C ILE A 5 -15.27 -4.69 2.77
N SER A 6 -16.29 -4.67 1.91
CA SER A 6 -16.18 -5.25 0.58
C SER A 6 -15.18 -4.46 -0.26
N MET A 7 -14.43 -5.16 -1.11
CA MET A 7 -13.44 -4.54 -2.01
C MET A 7 -13.90 -4.71 -3.46
N ILE A 8 -13.82 -3.62 -4.22
CA ILE A 8 -14.21 -3.63 -5.64
C ILE A 8 -13.05 -4.19 -6.46
N GLY A 9 -13.35 -5.20 -7.29
CA GLY A 9 -12.36 -5.78 -8.19
C GLY A 9 -12.14 -4.96 -9.45
N ASP A 10 -11.09 -5.30 -10.19
CA ASP A 10 -10.72 -4.60 -11.43
C ASP A 10 -11.85 -4.61 -12.45
N ALA A 11 -12.58 -5.72 -12.54
CA ALA A 11 -13.66 -5.89 -13.53
C ALA A 11 -14.84 -4.93 -13.31
N GLU A 12 -15.06 -4.50 -12.08
CA GLU A 12 -16.17 -3.61 -11.71
C GLU A 12 -15.71 -2.17 -11.48
N ALA A 13 -14.43 -1.87 -11.67
CA ALA A 13 -13.87 -0.56 -11.39
C ALA A 13 -14.31 0.47 -12.43
N GLY A 14 -14.85 1.61 -11.96
CA GLY A 14 -15.07 2.78 -12.81
C GLY A 14 -13.77 3.52 -13.11
N PRO A 15 -13.82 4.59 -13.94
CA PRO A 15 -12.61 5.29 -14.38
C PRO A 15 -11.73 5.82 -13.24
N ALA A 16 -12.33 6.42 -12.22
CA ALA A 16 -11.59 6.99 -11.09
C ALA A 16 -10.88 5.88 -10.29
N LEU A 17 -11.57 4.78 -10.02
CA LEU A 17 -10.99 3.65 -9.31
C LEU A 17 -9.92 2.98 -10.12
N MET A 18 -10.14 2.78 -11.42
CA MET A 18 -9.13 2.15 -12.29
C MET A 18 -7.85 2.97 -12.33
N SER A 19 -7.96 4.30 -12.39
CA SER A 19 -6.80 5.19 -12.34
C SER A 19 -6.03 5.04 -11.02
N ALA A 20 -6.75 4.97 -9.89
CA ALA A 20 -6.14 4.80 -8.57
C ALA A 20 -5.48 3.42 -8.44
N LEU A 21 -6.13 2.37 -8.93
CA LEU A 21 -5.56 1.02 -8.92
C LEU A 21 -4.28 0.95 -9.75
N ASP A 22 -4.27 1.56 -10.92
CA ASP A 22 -3.09 1.57 -11.79
C ASP A 22 -1.92 2.29 -11.12
N ALA A 23 -2.18 3.38 -10.41
CA ALA A 23 -1.14 4.11 -9.67
C ALA A 23 -0.60 3.31 -8.47
N ALA A 24 -1.41 2.41 -7.92
CA ALA A 24 -1.05 1.61 -6.75
C ALA A 24 -0.46 0.23 -7.10
N ARG A 25 -0.36 -0.12 -8.38
CA ARG A 25 0.11 -1.46 -8.76
C ARG A 25 1.56 -1.68 -8.37
N THR A 26 1.83 -2.90 -7.92
CA THR A 26 3.19 -3.38 -7.67
C THR A 26 3.90 -3.67 -9.01
N PRO A 27 5.22 -3.90 -9.00
CA PRO A 27 5.92 -4.35 -10.23
C PRO A 27 5.37 -5.65 -10.81
N HIS A 28 4.63 -6.44 -10.03
CA HIS A 28 3.99 -7.68 -10.51
C HIS A 28 2.61 -7.44 -11.14
N GLY A 29 2.14 -6.20 -11.21
CA GLY A 29 0.85 -5.84 -11.79
C GLY A 29 -0.34 -6.03 -10.86
N THR A 30 -0.12 -6.40 -9.61
CA THR A 30 -1.16 -6.60 -8.60
C THR A 30 -1.32 -5.37 -7.71
N VAL A 31 -2.46 -5.27 -7.04
CA VAL A 31 -2.70 -4.24 -6.02
C VAL A 31 -2.85 -4.92 -4.67
N ASP A 32 -2.00 -4.53 -3.73
CA ASP A 32 -2.06 -5.08 -2.37
C ASP A 32 -3.38 -4.71 -1.68
N ASN A 33 -3.88 -5.61 -0.84
CA ASN A 33 -5.16 -5.41 -0.17
C ASN A 33 -5.18 -4.17 0.72
N VAL A 34 -4.04 -3.78 1.28
CA VAL A 34 -3.95 -2.54 2.08
C VAL A 34 -4.30 -1.30 1.26
N MET A 35 -4.10 -1.34 -0.05
CA MET A 35 -4.54 -0.30 -0.98
C MET A 35 -5.97 -0.54 -1.45
N ARG A 36 -6.32 -1.79 -1.79
CA ARG A 36 -7.62 -2.15 -2.34
C ARG A 36 -8.77 -1.91 -1.35
N VAL A 37 -8.52 -1.88 -0.05
CA VAL A 37 -9.56 -1.53 0.94
C VAL A 37 -10.12 -0.11 0.74
N HIS A 38 -9.38 0.75 0.03
CA HIS A 38 -9.84 2.10 -0.32
C HIS A 38 -10.76 2.14 -1.55
N SER A 39 -11.12 0.98 -2.13
CA SER A 39 -11.76 0.92 -3.45
C SER A 39 -13.07 1.71 -3.58
N HIS A 40 -13.83 1.88 -2.48
CA HIS A 40 -15.06 2.68 -2.48
C HIS A 40 -14.78 4.19 -2.49
N ARG A 41 -13.56 4.60 -2.16
CA ARG A 41 -13.13 6.00 -2.13
C ARG A 41 -11.75 6.13 -2.77
N PRO A 42 -11.66 6.15 -4.11
CA PRO A 42 -10.37 6.15 -4.81
C PRO A 42 -9.44 7.29 -4.42
N ASN A 43 -9.96 8.44 -4.03
CA ASN A 43 -9.15 9.56 -3.55
C ASN A 43 -8.35 9.21 -2.29
N THR A 44 -8.90 8.36 -1.42
CA THR A 44 -8.15 7.92 -0.22
C THR A 44 -7.05 6.94 -0.59
N MET A 45 -7.26 6.11 -1.60
CA MET A 45 -6.20 5.24 -2.14
C MET A 45 -5.04 6.08 -2.68
N ASN A 46 -5.34 7.11 -3.45
CA ASN A 46 -4.32 8.02 -3.99
C ASN A 46 -3.51 8.68 -2.87
N GLY A 47 -4.17 9.15 -1.82
CA GLY A 47 -3.50 9.75 -0.66
C GLY A 47 -2.59 8.77 0.07
N HIS A 48 -3.04 7.53 0.24
CA HIS A 48 -2.25 6.47 0.87
C HIS A 48 -0.98 6.16 0.06
N VAL A 49 -1.11 6.04 -1.26
CA VAL A 49 0.03 5.77 -2.14
C VAL A 49 1.06 6.90 -2.06
N VAL A 50 0.61 8.16 -2.10
CA VAL A 50 1.51 9.31 -2.00
C VAL A 50 2.24 9.32 -0.67
N LEU A 51 1.53 9.10 0.44
CA LEU A 51 2.13 9.06 1.77
C LEU A 51 3.15 7.94 1.89
N TYR A 52 2.79 6.74 1.44
CA TYR A 52 3.67 5.57 1.49
C TYR A 52 4.98 5.82 0.72
N ARG A 53 4.88 6.34 -0.50
CA ARG A 53 6.06 6.61 -1.32
C ARG A 53 6.92 7.73 -0.74
N ALA A 54 6.31 8.77 -0.21
CA ALA A 54 7.05 9.86 0.43
C ALA A 54 7.81 9.37 1.65
N ALA A 55 7.21 8.51 2.46
CA ALA A 55 7.83 8.01 3.69
C ALA A 55 8.97 7.03 3.42
N LEU A 56 8.85 6.14 2.42
CA LEU A 56 9.76 5.00 2.26
C LEU A 56 10.57 5.02 0.96
N HIS A 57 10.13 5.73 -0.07
CA HIS A 57 10.72 5.62 -1.42
C HIS A 57 11.11 6.95 -2.04
N ASP A 58 11.05 8.04 -1.30
CA ASP A 58 11.42 9.35 -1.83
C ASP A 58 12.93 9.54 -1.77
N ASP A 59 13.54 9.97 -2.87
CA ASP A 59 14.98 10.23 -2.96
C ASP A 59 15.43 11.35 -2.02
N ALA A 60 14.52 12.22 -1.60
CA ALA A 60 14.80 13.29 -0.64
C ALA A 60 14.98 12.79 0.80
N ASN A 61 14.64 11.54 1.08
CA ASN A 61 14.80 10.96 2.42
C ASN A 61 16.28 10.84 2.78
N THR A 62 16.62 11.26 3.99
CA THR A 62 18.01 11.26 4.46
C THR A 62 18.41 9.96 5.13
N LEU A 63 17.45 9.15 5.56
CA LEU A 63 17.73 7.84 6.14
C LEU A 63 17.98 6.80 5.05
N PRO A 64 18.98 5.92 5.21
CA PRO A 64 19.19 4.86 4.24
C PRO A 64 18.03 3.86 4.24
N THR A 65 17.77 3.25 3.08
CA THR A 65 16.64 2.32 2.89
C THR A 65 16.65 1.18 3.90
N TRP A 66 17.82 0.61 4.18
CA TRP A 66 17.93 -0.50 5.13
C TRP A 66 17.44 -0.10 6.53
N LEU A 67 17.70 1.14 6.94
CA LEU A 67 17.26 1.62 8.25
C LEU A 67 15.75 1.86 8.26
N GLN A 68 15.21 2.44 7.19
CA GLN A 68 13.76 2.64 7.05
C GLN A 68 13.01 1.30 7.11
N GLU A 69 13.51 0.28 6.43
CA GLU A 69 12.92 -1.06 6.43
C GLU A 69 13.07 -1.73 7.80
N THR A 70 14.18 -1.51 8.49
CA THR A 70 14.38 -2.02 9.85
C THR A 70 13.36 -1.42 10.80
N ILE A 71 13.13 -0.11 10.73
CA ILE A 71 12.13 0.58 11.56
C ILE A 71 10.74 0.04 11.24
N ALA A 72 10.39 -0.11 9.96
CA ALA A 72 9.09 -0.63 9.54
C ALA A 72 8.87 -2.05 10.04
N SER A 73 9.89 -2.91 9.96
CA SER A 73 9.82 -4.28 10.47
C SER A 73 9.63 -4.31 11.99
N TYR A 74 10.36 -3.46 12.70
CA TYR A 74 10.27 -3.39 14.16
C TYR A 74 8.87 -2.93 14.61
N VAL A 75 8.34 -1.90 13.96
CA VAL A 75 6.98 -1.42 14.24
C VAL A 75 5.95 -2.51 13.97
N SER A 76 6.10 -3.23 12.86
CA SER A 76 5.19 -4.33 12.51
C SER A 76 5.23 -5.45 13.54
N VAL A 77 6.42 -5.79 14.04
CA VAL A 77 6.57 -6.80 15.11
C VAL A 77 5.91 -6.33 16.39
N LEU A 78 6.13 -5.07 16.80
CA LEU A 78 5.52 -4.50 18.01
C LEU A 78 4.00 -4.49 17.93
N ASN A 79 3.44 -4.30 16.74
CA ASN A 79 2.00 -4.29 16.50
C ASN A 79 1.44 -5.68 16.19
N ASP A 80 2.27 -6.73 16.22
CA ASP A 80 1.88 -8.09 15.89
C ASP A 80 1.19 -8.18 14.52
N CYS A 81 1.75 -7.46 13.53
CA CYS A 81 1.15 -7.34 12.19
C CYS A 81 1.95 -8.16 11.18
N THR A 82 1.58 -9.43 11.02
CA THR A 82 2.24 -10.34 10.07
C THR A 82 2.02 -9.90 8.63
N TYR A 83 0.88 -9.28 8.31
CA TYR A 83 0.60 -8.76 6.98
C TYR A 83 1.62 -7.69 6.57
N SER A 84 1.86 -6.70 7.42
CA SER A 84 2.84 -5.64 7.13
C SER A 84 4.25 -6.20 6.98
N LEU A 85 4.63 -7.19 7.80
CA LEU A 85 5.93 -7.86 7.66
C LEU A 85 6.07 -8.53 6.31
N SER A 86 5.01 -9.15 5.79
CA SER A 86 5.04 -9.82 4.49
C SER A 86 5.26 -8.84 3.34
N LEU A 87 4.83 -7.59 3.46
CA LEU A 87 5.00 -6.56 2.43
C LEU A 87 6.43 -6.01 2.37
N ILE A 88 7.16 -6.05 3.47
CA ILE A 88 8.52 -5.48 3.56
C ILE A 88 9.52 -6.28 2.72
N HIS A 89 9.29 -7.57 2.55
CA HIS A 89 10.19 -8.47 1.84
C HIS A 89 9.89 -8.65 0.36
N ILE A 90 8.97 -7.87 -0.17
CA ILE A 90 8.59 -7.95 -1.58
C ILE A 90 9.49 -7.08 -2.46
#